data_39d646c0d1f0d660bc05295737177a1f
#
_entry.id   39d646c0d1f0d660bc05295737177a1f
#
_cell.length_a   1.000
_cell.length_b   1.000
_cell.length_c   1.000
_cell.angle_alpha   90.00
_cell.angle_beta   90.00
_cell.angle_gamma   90.00
#
_symmetry.space_group_name_H-M   'P 1'
#
loop_
_entity.id
_entity.type
_entity.pdbx_description
1 polymer ?
#
loop_
_entity_poly.entity_id
_entity_poly.type
_entity_poly.pdbx_seq_one_letter_code
_entity_poly.pdbx_strand_id
1 'polypeptide(L)'
;MPRRSAVLTWLWLGWADLFFGLFSALLLSFGAVLAACVLSFGAAGVCLVGNLRTLPYIMLPEMPYWCGAILGLSLLALCVLSVVGCIWFFAFVRQIWRAYGRFHHNALAPSHGAAVLPELPIAPQFAVCFVLAFAVCALSARSFQFWHVWGWFGYGA
;
A
#
# COMPACT_ATOMS: atom_id res chain seq x y z
N MET A 1 -13.84 -40.49 22.22
CA MET A 1 -13.62 -39.03 22.02
C MET A 1 -14.94 -38.32 22.31
N PRO A 2 -15.00 -37.32 23.22
CA PRO A 2 -16.26 -36.67 23.58
C PRO A 2 -16.81 -35.95 22.33
N ARG A 3 -18.07 -36.26 21.97
CA ARG A 3 -18.84 -35.50 20.96
C ARG A 3 -18.96 -34.06 21.45
N ARG A 4 -18.08 -33.17 20.99
CA ARG A 4 -18.32 -31.73 21.15
C ARG A 4 -19.65 -31.46 20.48
N SER A 5 -20.59 -30.88 21.23
CA SER A 5 -21.91 -30.60 20.71
C SER A 5 -21.77 -29.80 19.42
N ALA A 6 -22.40 -30.25 18.35
CA ALA A 6 -22.37 -29.57 17.04
C ALA A 6 -22.69 -28.06 17.18
N VAL A 7 -23.55 -27.71 18.12
CA VAL A 7 -23.91 -26.34 18.47
C VAL A 7 -22.69 -25.51 18.88
N LEU A 8 -21.80 -26.05 19.73
CA LEU A 8 -20.60 -25.31 20.19
C LEU A 8 -19.63 -25.04 19.02
N THR A 9 -19.51 -25.99 18.08
CA THR A 9 -18.67 -25.84 16.89
C THR A 9 -19.23 -24.77 15.96
N TRP A 10 -20.53 -24.71 15.74
CA TRP A 10 -21.18 -23.70 14.93
C TRP A 10 -21.07 -22.30 15.56
N LEU A 11 -21.22 -22.20 16.86
CA LEU A 11 -21.13 -20.95 17.59
C LEU A 11 -19.70 -20.37 17.53
N TRP A 12 -18.70 -21.22 17.69
CA TRP A 12 -17.29 -20.89 17.57
C TRP A 12 -16.90 -20.47 16.14
N LEU A 13 -17.46 -21.16 15.15
CA LEU A 13 -17.25 -20.84 13.74
C LEU A 13 -17.86 -19.46 13.39
N GLY A 14 -19.07 -19.16 13.89
CA GLY A 14 -19.72 -17.88 13.68
C GLY A 14 -18.93 -16.69 14.26
N TRP A 15 -18.31 -16.85 15.45
CA TRP A 15 -17.40 -15.87 16.00
C TRP A 15 -16.15 -15.69 15.14
N ALA A 16 -15.56 -16.78 14.68
CA ALA A 16 -14.40 -16.74 13.80
C ALA A 16 -14.71 -16.03 12.47
N ASP A 17 -15.88 -16.28 11.89
CA ASP A 17 -16.33 -15.60 10.66
C ASP A 17 -16.52 -14.10 10.86
N LEU A 18 -17.08 -13.69 11.99
CA LEU A 18 -17.29 -12.28 12.32
C LEU A 18 -15.95 -11.54 12.48
N PHE A 19 -14.99 -12.13 13.22
CA PHE A 19 -13.66 -11.55 13.36
C PHE A 19 -12.91 -11.51 12.04
N PHE A 20 -13.00 -12.56 11.25
CA PHE A 20 -12.37 -12.62 9.93
C PHE A 20 -12.99 -11.61 8.96
N GLY A 21 -14.30 -11.42 9.01
CA GLY A 21 -15.01 -10.42 8.22
C GLY A 21 -14.55 -9.00 8.56
N LEU A 22 -14.48 -8.65 9.85
CA LEU A 22 -13.96 -7.36 10.33
C LEU A 22 -12.50 -7.14 9.90
N PHE A 23 -11.66 -8.14 10.09
CA PHE A 23 -10.25 -8.08 9.69
C PHE A 23 -10.10 -7.91 8.18
N SER A 24 -10.91 -8.65 7.40
CA SER A 24 -10.92 -8.52 5.93
C SER A 24 -11.35 -7.13 5.47
N ALA A 25 -12.34 -6.52 6.13
CA ALA A 25 -12.77 -5.16 5.82
C ALA A 25 -11.65 -4.13 6.08
N LEU A 26 -10.90 -4.28 7.18
CA LEU A 26 -9.73 -3.45 7.47
C LEU A 26 -8.63 -3.61 6.41
N LEU A 27 -8.33 -4.85 6.01
CA LEU A 27 -7.35 -5.11 4.97
C LEU A 27 -7.76 -4.50 3.63
N LEU A 28 -9.04 -4.61 3.25
CA LEU A 28 -9.54 -4.01 2.01
C LEU A 28 -9.49 -2.49 2.06
N SER A 29 -9.84 -1.87 3.19
CA SER A 29 -9.72 -0.42 3.39
C SER A 29 -8.28 0.05 3.23
N PHE A 30 -7.34 -0.67 3.82
CA PHE A 30 -5.91 -0.38 3.67
C PHE A 30 -5.43 -0.53 2.22
N GLY A 31 -5.90 -1.57 1.52
CA GLY A 31 -5.64 -1.76 0.08
C GLY A 31 -6.17 -0.60 -0.77
N ALA A 32 -7.35 -0.06 -0.45
CA ALA A 32 -7.91 1.11 -1.12
C ALA A 32 -7.05 2.36 -0.92
N VAL A 33 -6.55 2.57 0.31
CA VAL A 33 -5.63 3.69 0.62
C VAL A 33 -4.33 3.55 -0.17
N LEU A 34 -3.73 2.35 -0.23
CA LEU A 34 -2.53 2.11 -1.04
C LEU A 34 -2.78 2.41 -2.53
N ALA A 35 -3.91 1.98 -3.07
CA ALA A 35 -4.27 2.29 -4.47
C ALA A 35 -4.44 3.79 -4.71
N ALA A 36 -5.05 4.51 -3.77
CA ALA A 36 -5.16 5.97 -3.83
C ALA A 36 -3.79 6.66 -3.80
N CYS A 37 -2.85 6.16 -2.98
CA CYS A 37 -1.47 6.65 -2.96
C CYS A 37 -0.77 6.47 -4.30
N VAL A 38 -0.94 5.32 -4.96
CA VAL A 38 -0.38 5.08 -6.31
C VAL A 38 -0.86 6.15 -7.30
N LEU A 39 -2.17 6.39 -7.34
CA LEU A 39 -2.76 7.38 -8.24
C LEU A 39 -2.28 8.80 -7.92
N SER A 40 -2.25 9.15 -6.65
CA SER A 40 -1.83 10.49 -6.19
C SER A 40 -0.37 10.76 -6.51
N PHE A 41 0.54 9.83 -6.18
CA PHE A 41 1.97 9.99 -6.45
C PHE A 41 2.26 9.98 -7.95
N GLY A 42 1.57 9.14 -8.72
CA GLY A 42 1.69 9.10 -10.17
C GLY A 42 1.25 10.40 -10.81
N ALA A 43 0.05 10.86 -10.49
CA ALA A 43 -0.50 12.10 -11.02
C ALA A 43 0.36 13.33 -10.64
N ALA A 44 0.70 13.47 -9.36
CA ALA A 44 1.53 14.58 -8.89
C ALA A 44 2.94 14.54 -9.51
N GLY A 45 3.55 13.35 -9.60
CA GLY A 45 4.86 13.17 -10.21
C GLY A 45 4.90 13.58 -11.69
N VAL A 46 3.92 13.14 -12.47
CA VAL A 46 3.80 13.51 -13.89
C VAL A 46 3.55 15.00 -14.05
N CYS A 47 2.66 15.60 -13.24
CA CYS A 47 2.37 17.03 -13.30
C CYS A 47 3.60 17.87 -12.99
N LEU A 48 4.41 17.50 -12.00
CA LEU A 48 5.63 18.23 -11.62
C LEU A 48 6.72 18.10 -12.68
N VAL A 49 6.98 16.91 -13.20
CA VAL A 49 7.98 16.70 -14.25
C VAL A 49 7.57 17.37 -15.55
N GLY A 50 6.29 17.26 -15.91
CA GLY A 50 5.71 17.89 -17.12
C GLY A 50 5.48 19.40 -16.99
N ASN A 51 5.70 19.99 -15.82
CA ASN A 51 5.41 21.40 -15.53
C ASN A 51 3.98 21.81 -15.93
N LEU A 52 3.02 20.92 -15.70
CA LEU A 52 1.62 21.10 -16.10
C LEU A 52 0.89 22.01 -15.10
N ARG A 53 1.15 23.32 -15.20
CA ARG A 53 0.54 24.35 -14.32
C ARG A 53 -0.87 24.77 -14.72
N THR A 54 -1.34 24.31 -15.86
CA THR A 54 -2.61 24.76 -16.46
C THR A 54 -3.82 23.93 -16.07
N LEU A 55 -3.66 22.91 -15.22
CA LEU A 55 -4.78 22.05 -14.84
C LEU A 55 -5.64 22.73 -13.75
N PRO A 56 -6.94 22.94 -13.97
CA PRO A 56 -7.80 23.74 -13.08
C PRO A 56 -7.99 23.15 -11.68
N TYR A 57 -7.62 21.89 -11.49
CA TYR A 57 -7.81 21.15 -10.22
C TYR A 57 -6.50 20.87 -9.46
N ILE A 58 -5.34 21.24 -10.03
CA ILE A 58 -4.04 20.96 -9.43
C ILE A 58 -3.31 22.27 -9.19
N MET A 59 -3.28 22.69 -7.93
CA MET A 59 -2.47 23.84 -7.52
C MET A 59 -1.03 23.37 -7.30
N LEU A 60 -0.18 23.61 -8.29
CA LEU A 60 1.26 23.38 -8.13
C LEU A 60 1.89 24.59 -7.46
N PRO A 61 2.72 24.38 -6.42
CA PRO A 61 3.43 25.47 -5.76
C PRO A 61 4.39 26.16 -6.72
N GLU A 62 4.59 27.46 -6.54
CA GLU A 62 5.56 28.24 -7.31
C GLU A 62 6.98 27.89 -6.88
N MET A 63 7.60 26.97 -7.60
CA MET A 63 8.97 26.53 -7.36
C MET A 63 9.79 26.57 -8.66
N PRO A 64 11.13 26.68 -8.57
CA PRO A 64 12.01 26.53 -9.72
C PRO A 64 11.79 25.18 -10.41
N TYR A 65 11.80 25.15 -11.73
CA TYR A 65 11.52 23.92 -12.52
C TYR A 65 12.38 22.72 -12.11
N TRP A 66 13.68 22.95 -11.86
CA TRP A 66 14.60 21.87 -11.47
C TRP A 66 14.22 21.22 -10.12
N CYS A 67 13.73 22.03 -9.15
CA CYS A 67 13.22 21.50 -7.88
C CYS A 67 11.96 20.67 -8.10
N GLY A 68 11.03 21.17 -8.93
CA GLY A 68 9.83 20.46 -9.31
C GLY A 68 10.12 19.15 -10.02
N ALA A 69 11.09 19.14 -10.93
CA ALA A 69 11.52 17.94 -11.64
C ALA A 69 12.09 16.86 -10.69
N ILE A 70 12.99 17.27 -9.76
CA ILE A 70 13.55 16.33 -8.79
C ILE A 70 12.46 15.78 -7.85
N LEU A 71 11.58 16.63 -7.35
CA LEU A 71 10.44 16.21 -6.53
C LEU A 71 9.50 15.29 -7.31
N GLY A 72 9.20 15.62 -8.57
CA GLY A 72 8.37 14.81 -9.43
C GLY A 72 8.97 13.42 -9.68
N LEU A 73 10.29 13.33 -9.92
CA LEU A 73 10.99 12.04 -10.03
C LEU A 73 10.93 11.23 -8.73
N SER A 74 11.05 11.88 -7.57
CA SER A 74 10.91 11.18 -6.28
C SER A 74 9.51 10.63 -6.08
N LEU A 75 8.47 11.39 -6.47
CA LEU A 75 7.08 10.93 -6.41
C LEU A 75 6.81 9.78 -7.39
N LEU A 76 7.39 9.81 -8.59
CA LEU A 76 7.30 8.68 -9.53
C LEU A 76 8.00 7.43 -8.98
N ALA A 77 9.16 7.56 -8.34
CA ALA A 77 9.82 6.44 -7.69
C ALA A 77 8.96 5.86 -6.54
N LEU A 78 8.32 6.74 -5.73
CA LEU A 78 7.36 6.32 -4.71
C LEU A 78 6.11 5.68 -5.31
N CYS A 79 5.64 6.15 -6.46
CA CYS A 79 4.54 5.53 -7.19
C CYS A 79 4.89 4.09 -7.58
N VAL A 80 6.06 3.85 -8.19
CA VAL A 80 6.53 2.50 -8.54
C VAL A 80 6.63 1.60 -7.30
N LEU A 81 7.19 2.12 -6.21
CA LEU A 81 7.28 1.39 -4.95
C LEU A 81 5.89 1.03 -4.41
N SER A 82 4.95 1.97 -4.47
CA SER A 82 3.57 1.75 -4.03
C SER A 82 2.84 0.72 -4.90
N VAL A 83 3.08 0.71 -6.22
CA VAL A 83 2.53 -0.32 -7.12
C VAL A 83 3.03 -1.71 -6.72
N VAL A 84 4.35 -1.86 -6.53
CA VAL A 84 4.94 -3.13 -6.07
C VAL A 84 4.36 -3.53 -4.72
N GLY A 85 4.25 -2.58 -3.79
CA GLY A 85 3.61 -2.78 -2.49
C GLY A 85 2.15 -3.24 -2.59
N CYS A 86 1.36 -2.64 -3.48
CA CYS A 86 -0.02 -3.06 -3.75
C CYS A 86 -0.09 -4.50 -4.26
N ILE A 87 0.71 -4.85 -5.26
CA ILE A 87 0.71 -6.21 -5.84
C ILE A 87 1.03 -7.23 -4.75
N TRP A 88 2.06 -6.96 -3.94
CA TRP A 88 2.47 -7.82 -2.85
C TRP A 88 1.40 -7.91 -1.76
N PHE A 89 0.81 -6.78 -1.38
CA PHE A 89 -0.27 -6.71 -0.39
C PHE A 89 -1.50 -7.51 -0.82
N PHE A 90 -1.96 -7.37 -2.07
CA PHE A 90 -3.10 -8.13 -2.56
C PHE A 90 -2.78 -9.62 -2.71
N ALA A 91 -1.56 -9.99 -3.06
CA ALA A 91 -1.13 -11.38 -3.05
C ALA A 91 -1.18 -11.96 -1.62
N PHE A 92 -0.75 -11.21 -0.62
CA PHE A 92 -0.83 -11.58 0.79
C PHE A 92 -2.29 -11.74 1.26
N VAL A 93 -3.16 -10.78 0.97
CA VAL A 93 -4.59 -10.85 1.31
C VAL A 93 -5.23 -12.09 0.69
N ARG A 94 -4.93 -12.37 -0.59
CA ARG A 94 -5.41 -13.57 -1.29
C ARG A 94 -4.94 -14.86 -0.60
N GLN A 95 -3.72 -14.90 -0.09
CA GLN A 95 -3.21 -16.06 0.67
C GLN A 95 -3.96 -16.25 1.99
N ILE A 96 -4.21 -15.15 2.72
CA ILE A 96 -5.00 -15.19 3.97
C ILE A 96 -6.40 -15.75 3.69
N TRP A 97 -7.08 -15.28 2.66
CA TRP A 97 -8.41 -15.75 2.31
C TRP A 97 -8.43 -17.23 1.93
N ARG A 98 -7.42 -17.67 1.19
CA ARG A 98 -7.28 -19.10 0.86
C ARG A 98 -6.96 -19.95 2.11
N ALA A 99 -6.16 -19.45 3.03
CA ALA A 99 -5.86 -20.14 4.28
C ALA A 99 -7.10 -20.25 5.16
N TYR A 100 -7.89 -19.16 5.25
CA TYR A 100 -9.15 -19.16 5.98
C TYR A 100 -10.20 -20.12 5.37
N GLY A 101 -10.34 -20.15 4.05
CA GLY A 101 -11.21 -21.10 3.38
C GLY A 101 -10.85 -22.57 3.67
N ARG A 102 -9.55 -22.89 3.70
CA ARG A 102 -9.07 -24.22 4.11
C ARG A 102 -9.36 -24.51 5.59
N PHE A 103 -9.15 -23.53 6.48
CA PHE A 103 -9.48 -23.67 7.90
C PHE A 103 -10.97 -23.96 8.09
N HIS A 104 -11.83 -23.22 7.43
CA HIS A 104 -13.27 -23.40 7.49
C HIS A 104 -13.71 -24.79 6.99
N HIS A 105 -13.16 -25.22 5.85
CA HIS A 105 -13.42 -26.55 5.30
C HIS A 105 -12.92 -27.66 6.25
N ASN A 106 -11.75 -27.52 6.84
CA ASN A 106 -11.16 -28.50 7.76
C ASN A 106 -11.88 -28.54 9.12
N ALA A 107 -12.50 -27.44 9.55
CA ALA A 107 -13.31 -27.40 10.76
C ALA A 107 -14.61 -28.19 10.61
N LEU A 108 -15.17 -28.23 9.39
CA LEU A 108 -16.38 -28.98 9.04
C LEU A 108 -16.10 -30.44 8.65
N ALA A 109 -14.95 -30.70 8.02
CA ALA A 109 -14.52 -32.03 7.62
C ALA A 109 -13.05 -32.22 8.05
N PRO A 110 -12.77 -32.92 9.18
CA PRO A 110 -11.42 -33.07 9.67
C PRO A 110 -10.58 -33.93 8.71
N SER A 111 -9.90 -33.26 7.80
CA SER A 111 -8.89 -33.84 6.93
C SER A 111 -7.51 -33.42 7.43
N HIS A 112 -6.60 -34.38 7.56
CA HIS A 112 -5.25 -34.19 8.09
C HIS A 112 -4.36 -33.49 7.06
N GLY A 113 -4.56 -32.20 6.86
CA GLY A 113 -3.72 -31.36 6.00
C GLY A 113 -2.90 -30.39 6.86
N ALA A 114 -1.58 -30.51 6.81
CA ALA A 114 -0.69 -29.53 7.46
C ALA A 114 -0.99 -28.11 6.96
N ALA A 115 -1.14 -27.18 7.88
CA ALA A 115 -1.24 -25.77 7.54
C ALA A 115 0.12 -25.31 6.94
N VAL A 116 0.16 -25.14 5.63
CA VAL A 116 1.31 -24.57 4.96
C VAL A 116 1.25 -23.06 5.22
N LEU A 117 2.18 -22.56 6.05
CA LEU A 117 2.39 -21.13 6.21
C LEU A 117 2.82 -20.52 4.86
N PRO A 118 2.25 -19.39 4.46
CA PRO A 118 2.63 -18.73 3.22
C PRO A 118 4.08 -18.25 3.32
N GLU A 119 4.95 -18.76 2.48
CA GLU A 119 6.26 -18.18 2.25
C GLU A 119 6.07 -16.94 1.38
N LEU A 120 6.38 -15.77 1.95
CA LEU A 120 6.35 -14.49 1.25
C LEU A 120 7.77 -14.20 0.76
N PRO A 121 8.09 -14.41 -0.52
CA PRO A 121 9.35 -13.96 -1.05
C PRO A 121 9.35 -12.43 -1.02
N ILE A 122 10.23 -11.84 -0.22
CA ILE A 122 10.54 -10.42 -0.32
C ILE A 122 11.24 -10.25 -1.66
N ALA A 123 10.49 -9.80 -2.67
CA ALA A 123 11.02 -9.64 -4.01
C ALA A 123 12.18 -8.64 -3.95
N PRO A 124 13.38 -9.00 -4.45
CA PRO A 124 14.53 -8.09 -4.43
C PRO A 124 14.24 -6.78 -5.17
N GLN A 125 13.30 -6.79 -6.10
CA GLN A 125 12.80 -5.58 -6.77
C GLN A 125 12.21 -4.55 -5.80
N PHE A 126 11.55 -5.00 -4.71
CA PHE A 126 11.03 -4.09 -3.70
C PHE A 126 12.16 -3.34 -3.00
N ALA A 127 13.25 -4.02 -2.65
CA ALA A 127 14.42 -3.39 -2.05
C ALA A 127 15.09 -2.40 -3.02
N VAL A 128 15.21 -2.74 -4.29
CA VAL A 128 15.79 -1.84 -5.31
C VAL A 128 14.91 -0.59 -5.49
N CYS A 129 13.59 -0.74 -5.61
CA CYS A 129 12.67 0.41 -5.72
C CYS A 129 12.73 1.30 -4.48
N PHE A 130 12.83 0.70 -3.28
CA PHE A 130 12.95 1.44 -2.03
C PHE A 130 14.25 2.26 -1.98
N VAL A 131 15.39 1.66 -2.35
CA VAL A 131 16.69 2.35 -2.39
C VAL A 131 16.67 3.49 -3.41
N LEU A 132 16.11 3.27 -4.60
CA LEU A 132 15.99 4.32 -5.62
C LEU A 132 15.10 5.47 -5.15
N ALA A 133 13.92 5.17 -4.58
CA ALA A 133 13.03 6.20 -4.03
C ALA A 133 13.72 7.00 -2.92
N PHE A 134 14.42 6.32 -1.99
CA PHE A 134 15.17 6.97 -0.93
C PHE A 134 16.31 7.83 -1.47
N ALA A 135 17.07 7.35 -2.45
CA ALA A 135 18.17 8.11 -3.07
C ALA A 135 17.65 9.38 -3.75
N VAL A 136 16.55 9.31 -4.50
CA VAL A 136 15.94 10.48 -5.16
C VAL A 136 15.40 11.47 -4.13
N CYS A 137 14.75 10.98 -3.07
CA CYS A 137 14.28 11.83 -1.96
C CYS A 137 15.46 12.52 -1.24
N ALA A 138 16.55 11.81 -0.99
CA ALA A 138 17.74 12.36 -0.35
C ALA A 138 18.43 13.43 -1.21
N LEU A 139 18.52 13.22 -2.53
CA LEU A 139 19.01 14.21 -3.48
C LEU A 139 18.12 15.46 -3.51
N SER A 140 16.80 15.25 -3.46
CA SER A 140 15.83 16.34 -3.35
C SER A 140 16.05 17.14 -2.06
N ALA A 141 16.22 16.44 -0.94
CA ALA A 141 16.44 17.05 0.37
C ALA A 141 17.76 17.85 0.46
N ARG A 142 18.81 17.44 -0.26
CA ARG A 142 20.08 18.17 -0.29
C ARG A 142 19.97 19.55 -0.94
N SER A 143 18.94 19.78 -1.73
CA SER A 143 18.65 21.07 -2.39
C SER A 143 17.90 22.06 -1.47
N PHE A 144 17.92 21.83 -0.16
CA PHE A 144 17.08 22.49 0.85
C PHE A 144 17.18 24.04 0.91
N GLN A 145 18.23 24.65 0.43
CA GLN A 145 18.33 26.10 0.41
C GLN A 145 17.21 26.81 -0.36
N PHE A 146 16.52 26.09 -1.24
CA PHE A 146 15.43 26.60 -2.08
C PHE A 146 14.05 26.05 -1.69
N TRP A 147 13.98 25.17 -0.67
CA TRP A 147 12.75 24.47 -0.27
C TRP A 147 12.04 25.22 0.87
N HIS A 148 11.78 26.51 0.68
CA HIS A 148 10.87 27.25 1.56
C HIS A 148 9.43 26.88 1.25
N VAL A 149 9.02 25.67 1.67
CA VAL A 149 7.70 25.05 1.35
C VAL A 149 6.54 26.00 1.69
N TRP A 150 6.66 26.74 2.77
CA TRP A 150 5.63 27.69 3.20
C TRP A 150 5.49 28.89 2.28
N GLY A 151 6.59 29.40 1.71
CA GLY A 151 6.57 30.46 0.70
C GLY A 151 5.91 30.04 -0.61
N TRP A 152 5.97 28.74 -0.97
CA TRP A 152 5.36 28.23 -2.19
C TRP A 152 3.83 28.27 -2.18
N PHE A 153 3.23 28.23 -1.00
CA PHE A 153 1.78 28.26 -0.82
C PHE A 153 1.27 29.66 -0.39
N GLY A 154 2.13 30.70 -0.42
CA GLY A 154 1.74 32.06 -0.05
C GLY A 154 1.59 32.30 1.47
N TYR A 155 2.03 31.35 2.31
CA TYR A 155 1.97 31.48 3.78
C TYR A 155 3.19 32.16 4.37
N GLY A 156 3.78 33.11 3.70
CA GLY A 156 5.00 33.79 4.19
C GLY A 156 5.26 35.18 3.64
N ALA A 157 4.24 35.83 3.11
CA ALA A 157 4.29 37.21 2.69
C ALA A 157 3.75 38.13 3.78
#